data_7f75711414134e2064503de596980b04
#
_entry.id   7f75711414134e2064503de596980b04
#
_cell.length_a   1.000
_cell.length_b   1.000
_cell.length_c   1.000
_cell.angle_alpha   90.00
_cell.angle_beta   90.00
_cell.angle_gamma   90.00
#
_symmetry.space_group_name_H-M   'P 1'
#
loop_
_entity.id
_entity.type
_entity.pdbx_description
1 polymer ?
#
loop_
_entity_poly.entity_id
_entity_poly.type
_entity_poly.pdbx_seq_one_letter_code
_entity_poly.pdbx_strand_id
1 'polypeptide(L)'
;MELSEKNLTPTEWHLMECLWEHAPRTGREAAEYMAVSQGWSRSTTLTLLRRMTAKGFIDCREEQGVKIYSPLIARSDAAVRETDSFLSRVYRGSVSTLLSALTQRQSLTREEIDELYHIIRKAEEVQRRDGHD
;
A
#
# COMPACT_ATOMS: atom_id res chain seq x y z
N MET A 1 -10.44 8.02 -15.05
CA MET A 1 -9.10 7.41 -15.01
C MET A 1 -9.11 6.22 -14.07
N GLU A 2 -8.54 5.16 -14.50
CA GLU A 2 -8.58 3.92 -13.76
C GLU A 2 -7.64 3.93 -12.57
N LEU A 3 -8.14 3.41 -11.46
CA LEU A 3 -7.36 3.28 -10.23
C LEU A 3 -6.08 2.50 -10.46
N SER A 4 -6.14 1.48 -11.32
CA SER A 4 -4.99 0.60 -11.58
C SER A 4 -3.80 1.31 -12.22
N GLU A 5 -4.01 2.48 -12.80
CA GLU A 5 -2.95 3.21 -13.48
C GLU A 5 -2.19 4.14 -12.58
N LYS A 6 -2.62 4.27 -11.33
CA LYS A 6 -2.00 5.23 -10.40
C LYS A 6 -1.38 4.54 -9.23
N ASN A 7 -0.18 4.98 -8.90
CA ASN A 7 0.51 4.54 -7.71
C ASN A 7 0.42 5.63 -6.65
N LEU A 8 0.46 5.20 -5.41
CA LEU A 8 0.45 6.13 -4.29
C LEU A 8 1.85 6.70 -4.08
N THR A 9 1.93 8.01 -3.87
CA THR A 9 3.18 8.62 -3.42
C THR A 9 3.41 8.23 -1.95
N PRO A 10 4.63 8.38 -1.42
CA PRO A 10 4.86 8.11 0.00
C PRO A 10 3.95 8.91 0.92
N THR A 11 3.70 10.17 0.59
CA THR A 11 2.80 11.02 1.37
C THR A 11 1.38 10.47 1.34
N GLU A 12 0.92 10.09 0.14
CA GLU A 12 -0.42 9.49 0.00
C GLU A 12 -0.53 8.16 0.74
N TRP A 13 0.53 7.38 0.73
CA TRP A 13 0.56 6.12 1.45
C TRP A 13 0.33 6.33 2.95
N HIS A 14 0.97 7.35 3.53
CA HIS A 14 0.78 7.67 4.95
C HIS A 14 -0.67 7.97 5.28
N LEU A 15 -1.35 8.70 4.41
CA LEU A 15 -2.78 8.98 4.63
C LEU A 15 -3.61 7.72 4.53
N MET A 16 -3.32 6.87 3.54
CA MET A 16 -4.04 5.62 3.40
C MET A 16 -3.85 4.71 4.61
N GLU A 17 -2.66 4.70 5.22
CA GLU A 17 -2.44 3.90 6.43
C GLU A 17 -3.39 4.33 7.55
N CYS A 18 -3.67 5.61 7.64
CA CYS A 18 -4.63 6.12 8.62
C CYS A 18 -6.01 5.47 8.43
N LEU A 19 -6.46 5.40 7.17
CA LEU A 19 -7.77 4.84 6.88
C LEU A 19 -7.78 3.32 6.91
N TRP A 20 -6.66 2.69 6.54
CA TRP A 20 -6.57 1.23 6.63
C TRP A 20 -6.56 0.77 8.08
N GLU A 21 -6.00 1.57 8.98
CA GLU A 21 -5.98 1.20 10.39
C GLU A 21 -7.37 1.25 11.00
N HIS A 22 -8.15 2.26 10.63
CA HIS A 22 -9.51 2.39 11.11
C HIS A 22 -10.33 3.23 10.13
N ALA A 23 -11.43 2.71 9.67
CA ALA A 23 -12.36 3.41 8.79
C ALA A 23 -13.78 3.04 9.18
N PRO A 24 -14.76 3.90 8.96
CA PRO A 24 -14.59 5.25 8.40
C PRO A 24 -14.05 6.23 9.43
N ARG A 25 -13.48 7.33 8.93
CA ARG A 25 -13.03 8.43 9.80
C ARG A 25 -13.57 9.74 9.25
N THR A 26 -13.88 10.64 10.16
CA THR A 26 -14.20 12.01 9.76
C THR A 26 -12.90 12.73 9.37
N GLY A 27 -13.03 13.88 8.68
CA GLY A 27 -11.84 14.67 8.37
C GLY A 27 -11.10 15.11 9.63
N ARG A 28 -11.84 15.42 10.68
CA ARG A 28 -11.25 15.80 11.96
C ARG A 28 -10.43 14.65 12.57
N GLU A 29 -11.02 13.45 12.56
CA GLU A 29 -10.32 12.28 13.11
C GLU A 29 -9.06 11.97 12.32
N ALA A 30 -9.15 12.06 10.99
CA ALA A 30 -7.98 11.84 10.15
C ALA A 30 -6.91 12.89 10.41
N ALA A 31 -7.31 14.16 10.55
CA ALA A 31 -6.36 15.24 10.81
C ALA A 31 -5.66 15.05 12.15
N GLU A 32 -6.40 14.61 13.17
CA GLU A 32 -5.80 14.35 14.48
C GLU A 32 -4.80 13.19 14.41
N TYR A 33 -5.16 12.14 13.70
CA TYR A 33 -4.27 11.00 13.53
C TYR A 33 -2.98 11.40 12.81
N MET A 34 -3.12 12.15 11.71
CA MET A 34 -1.95 12.53 10.92
C MET A 34 -1.07 13.55 11.63
N ALA A 35 -1.66 14.38 12.48
CA ALA A 35 -0.88 15.32 13.28
C ALA A 35 0.06 14.56 14.23
N VAL A 36 -0.45 13.50 14.85
CA VAL A 36 0.34 12.70 15.78
C VAL A 36 1.35 11.84 15.04
N SER A 37 0.93 11.16 13.97
CA SER A 37 1.80 10.19 13.30
C SER A 37 2.82 10.82 12.38
N GLN A 38 2.48 11.94 11.72
CA GLN A 38 3.36 12.55 10.73
C GLN A 38 3.65 14.03 10.97
N GLY A 39 3.01 14.62 11.95
CA GLY A 39 3.20 16.05 12.22
C GLY A 39 2.53 16.96 11.20
N TRP A 40 1.54 16.47 10.47
CA TRP A 40 0.87 17.28 9.45
C TRP A 40 -0.07 18.30 10.05
N SER A 41 -0.19 19.45 9.41
CA SER A 41 -1.21 20.42 9.76
C SER A 41 -2.57 19.88 9.32
N ARG A 42 -3.63 20.41 9.96
CA ARG A 42 -4.97 20.04 9.60
C ARG A 42 -5.27 20.31 8.13
N SER A 43 -4.85 21.47 7.62
CA SER A 43 -5.11 21.83 6.23
C SER A 43 -4.43 20.90 5.26
N THR A 44 -3.23 20.42 5.60
CA THR A 44 -2.52 19.45 4.76
C THR A 44 -3.33 18.16 4.65
N THR A 45 -3.80 17.64 5.78
CA THR A 45 -4.59 16.41 5.78
C THR A 45 -5.89 16.58 4.99
N LEU A 46 -6.62 17.67 5.22
CA LEU A 46 -7.89 17.88 4.53
C LEU A 46 -7.71 18.06 3.03
N THR A 47 -6.65 18.75 2.63
CA THR A 47 -6.32 18.93 1.21
C THR A 47 -6.03 17.59 0.55
N LEU A 48 -5.25 16.77 1.24
CA LEU A 48 -4.89 15.45 0.68
C LEU A 48 -6.09 14.52 0.63
N LEU A 49 -6.96 14.57 1.64
CA LEU A 49 -8.20 13.78 1.61
C LEU A 49 -9.04 14.12 0.38
N ARG A 50 -9.19 15.41 0.07
CA ARG A 50 -9.94 15.82 -1.11
C ARG A 50 -9.27 15.34 -2.39
N ARG A 51 -7.93 15.46 -2.46
CA ARG A 51 -7.19 15.02 -3.64
C ARG A 51 -7.33 13.53 -3.86
N MET A 52 -7.22 12.76 -2.78
CA MET A 52 -7.29 11.30 -2.87
C MET A 52 -8.70 10.83 -3.20
N THR A 53 -9.71 11.56 -2.75
CA THR A 53 -11.09 11.29 -3.12
C THR A 53 -11.28 11.51 -4.61
N ALA A 54 -10.75 12.60 -5.13
CA ALA A 54 -10.84 12.91 -6.56
C ALA A 54 -10.10 11.87 -7.41
N LYS A 55 -9.00 11.32 -6.89
CA LYS A 55 -8.23 10.29 -7.60
C LYS A 55 -8.89 8.90 -7.55
N GLY A 56 -9.88 8.72 -6.69
CA GLY A 56 -10.58 7.45 -6.60
C GLY A 56 -10.00 6.46 -5.60
N PHE A 57 -9.07 6.88 -4.76
CA PHE A 57 -8.51 6.00 -3.71
C PHE A 57 -9.33 6.03 -2.43
N ILE A 58 -10.11 7.07 -2.23
CA ILE A 58 -10.87 7.28 -1.00
C ILE A 58 -12.32 7.58 -1.37
N ASP A 59 -13.24 6.97 -0.63
CA ASP A 59 -14.66 7.25 -0.74
C ASP A 59 -15.02 8.29 0.32
N CYS A 60 -15.78 9.29 -0.07
CA CYS A 60 -16.26 10.32 0.83
C CYS A 60 -17.78 10.29 0.84
N ARG A 61 -18.35 10.09 2.01
CA ARG A 61 -19.80 10.14 2.20
C ARG A 61 -20.14 11.21 3.21
N GLU A 62 -21.37 11.65 3.15
CA GLU A 62 -21.86 12.60 4.13
C GLU A 62 -22.93 11.93 4.97
N GLU A 63 -22.73 11.94 6.29
CA GLU A 63 -23.71 11.39 7.23
C GLU A 63 -24.00 12.44 8.27
N GLN A 64 -25.28 12.83 8.35
CA GLN A 64 -25.73 13.86 9.30
C GLN A 64 -24.91 15.15 9.18
N GLY A 65 -24.62 15.53 7.95
CA GLY A 65 -23.88 16.76 7.68
C GLY A 65 -22.38 16.67 7.87
N VAL A 66 -21.86 15.50 8.20
CA VAL A 66 -20.43 15.32 8.44
C VAL A 66 -19.87 14.39 7.36
N LYS A 67 -18.75 14.80 6.78
CA LYS A 67 -18.07 13.97 5.77
C LYS A 67 -17.26 12.89 6.46
N ILE A 68 -17.43 11.67 5.97
CA ILE A 68 -16.66 10.51 6.46
C ILE A 68 -15.92 9.90 5.28
N TYR A 69 -14.75 9.35 5.56
CA TYR A 69 -13.83 8.86 4.54
C TYR A 69 -13.48 7.41 4.78
N SER A 70 -13.44 6.64 3.70
CA SER A 70 -13.09 5.22 3.76
C SER A 70 -12.18 4.88 2.57
N PRO A 71 -11.29 3.91 2.70
CA PRO A 71 -10.45 3.52 1.58
C PRO A 71 -11.25 2.74 0.55
N LEU A 72 -10.95 2.99 -0.73
CA LEU A 72 -11.55 2.24 -1.84
C LEU A 72 -10.64 1.15 -2.37
N ILE A 73 -9.41 1.10 -1.88
CA ILE A 73 -8.47 0.04 -2.24
C ILE A 73 -7.98 -0.62 -0.96
N ALA A 74 -7.92 -1.94 -0.97
CA ALA A 74 -7.41 -2.68 0.18
C ALA A 74 -5.89 -2.49 0.29
N ARG A 75 -5.37 -2.52 1.52
CA ARG A 75 -3.94 -2.34 1.74
C ARG A 75 -3.13 -3.39 0.98
N SER A 76 -3.58 -4.64 0.97
CA SER A 76 -2.87 -5.72 0.26
C SER A 76 -2.77 -5.44 -1.24
N ASP A 77 -3.84 -4.92 -1.83
CA ASP A 77 -3.84 -4.61 -3.27
C ASP A 77 -2.90 -3.45 -3.57
N ALA A 78 -2.90 -2.44 -2.70
CA ALA A 78 -2.00 -1.30 -2.85
C ALA A 78 -0.54 -1.75 -2.70
N ALA A 79 -0.27 -2.67 -1.77
CA ALA A 79 1.09 -3.19 -1.55
C ALA A 79 1.58 -3.95 -2.78
N VAL A 80 0.72 -4.74 -3.41
CA VAL A 80 1.10 -5.47 -4.63
C VAL A 80 1.45 -4.50 -5.74
N ARG A 81 0.64 -3.45 -5.92
CA ARG A 81 0.91 -2.43 -6.95
C ARG A 81 2.24 -1.72 -6.69
N GLU A 82 2.49 -1.40 -5.44
CA GLU A 82 3.75 -0.73 -5.08
C GLU A 82 4.93 -1.64 -5.35
N THR A 83 4.80 -2.92 -5.03
CA THR A 83 5.85 -3.91 -5.28
C THR A 83 6.15 -4.01 -6.77
N ASP A 84 5.10 -4.13 -7.59
CA ASP A 84 5.27 -4.25 -9.04
C ASP A 84 5.93 -3.00 -9.62
N SER A 85 5.49 -1.83 -9.18
CA SER A 85 6.06 -0.57 -9.65
C SER A 85 7.53 -0.44 -9.27
N PHE A 86 7.84 -0.76 -8.02
CA PHE A 86 9.21 -0.71 -7.51
C PHE A 86 10.12 -1.68 -8.28
N LEU A 87 9.64 -2.92 -8.44
CA LEU A 87 10.41 -3.94 -9.14
C LEU A 87 10.72 -3.53 -10.57
N SER A 88 9.71 -3.00 -11.26
CA SER A 88 9.88 -2.55 -12.65
C SER A 88 10.84 -1.37 -12.73
N ARG A 89 10.65 -0.37 -11.84
CA ARG A 89 11.39 0.88 -11.90
C ARG A 89 12.85 0.71 -11.50
N VAL A 90 13.10 -0.04 -10.44
CA VAL A 90 14.44 -0.14 -9.86
C VAL A 90 15.19 -1.36 -10.37
N TYR A 91 14.51 -2.48 -10.55
CA TYR A 91 15.16 -3.75 -10.87
C TYR A 91 14.76 -4.31 -12.23
N ARG A 92 14.09 -3.50 -13.05
CA ARG A 92 13.69 -3.88 -14.42
C ARG A 92 12.91 -5.20 -14.46
N GLY A 93 12.14 -5.46 -13.40
CA GLY A 93 11.31 -6.65 -13.32
C GLY A 93 12.03 -7.89 -12.81
N SER A 94 13.30 -7.78 -12.40
CA SER A 94 14.08 -8.94 -11.99
C SER A 94 13.93 -9.21 -10.48
N VAL A 95 13.19 -10.26 -10.16
CA VAL A 95 13.01 -10.68 -8.78
C VAL A 95 14.32 -11.16 -8.17
N SER A 96 15.13 -11.86 -8.96
CA SER A 96 16.41 -12.38 -8.47
C SER A 96 17.39 -11.26 -8.12
N THR A 97 17.38 -10.18 -8.90
CA THR A 97 18.22 -9.02 -8.59
C THR A 97 17.79 -8.36 -7.30
N LEU A 98 16.47 -8.25 -7.08
CA LEU A 98 15.96 -7.72 -5.82
C LEU A 98 16.39 -8.58 -4.63
N LEU A 99 16.24 -9.89 -4.75
CA LEU A 99 16.63 -10.79 -3.67
C LEU A 99 18.13 -10.72 -3.40
N SER A 100 18.94 -10.62 -4.45
CA SER A 100 20.38 -10.46 -4.28
C SER A 100 20.72 -9.21 -3.51
N ALA A 101 20.05 -8.11 -3.83
CA ALA A 101 20.27 -6.85 -3.12
C ALA A 101 19.90 -6.95 -1.65
N LEU A 102 18.79 -7.63 -1.35
CA LEU A 102 18.36 -7.79 0.03
C LEU A 102 19.35 -8.64 0.84
N THR A 103 19.85 -9.72 0.22
CA THR A 103 20.78 -10.62 0.93
C THR A 103 22.16 -9.99 1.12
N GLN A 104 22.54 -9.05 0.25
CA GLN A 104 23.81 -8.34 0.39
C GLN A 104 23.80 -7.30 1.49
N ARG A 105 22.64 -6.66 1.69
CA ARG A 105 22.53 -5.58 2.67
C ARG A 105 22.35 -6.07 4.09
N GLN A 106 21.72 -7.21 4.28
CA GLN A 106 21.40 -7.72 5.60
C GLN A 106 21.69 -9.20 5.66
N SER A 107 22.24 -9.63 6.80
CA SER A 107 22.37 -11.05 7.05
C SER A 107 20.98 -11.59 7.34
N LEU A 108 20.54 -12.54 6.53
CA LEU A 108 19.27 -13.20 6.76
C LEU A 108 19.43 -14.24 7.86
N THR A 109 18.46 -14.29 8.76
CA THR A 109 18.44 -15.32 9.78
C THR A 109 18.07 -16.65 9.15
N ARG A 110 18.37 -17.74 9.86
CA ARG A 110 17.98 -19.07 9.40
C ARG A 110 16.47 -19.16 9.20
N GLU A 111 15.72 -18.55 10.12
CA GLU A 111 14.26 -18.53 10.04
C GLU A 111 13.76 -17.80 8.81
N GLU A 112 14.37 -16.67 8.48
CA GLU A 112 14.00 -15.91 7.29
C GLU A 112 14.29 -16.70 6.02
N ILE A 113 15.43 -17.37 5.98
CA ILE A 113 15.79 -18.20 4.81
C ILE A 113 14.77 -19.34 4.65
N ASP A 114 14.39 -19.98 5.75
CA ASP A 114 13.42 -21.06 5.70
C ASP A 114 12.05 -20.56 5.21
N GLU A 115 11.65 -19.39 5.66
CA GLU A 115 10.42 -18.78 5.19
C GLU A 115 10.44 -18.50 3.70
N LEU A 116 11.58 -18.00 3.19
CA LEU A 116 11.72 -17.74 1.76
C LEU A 116 11.60 -19.01 0.94
N TYR A 117 12.25 -20.10 1.39
CA TYR A 117 12.12 -21.37 0.71
C TYR A 117 10.67 -21.86 0.71
N HIS A 118 9.98 -21.67 1.82
CA HIS A 118 8.57 -22.06 1.91
C HIS A 118 7.70 -21.30 0.93
N ILE A 119 7.93 -19.99 0.83
CA ILE A 119 7.20 -19.13 -0.11
C ILE A 119 7.44 -19.60 -1.55
N ILE A 120 8.69 -19.88 -1.87
CA ILE A 120 9.06 -20.31 -3.23
C ILE A 120 8.40 -21.65 -3.56
N ARG A 121 8.41 -22.59 -2.63
CA ARG A 121 7.78 -23.91 -2.85
C ARG A 121 6.28 -23.76 -3.07
N LYS A 122 5.62 -22.87 -2.33
CA LYS A 122 4.20 -22.63 -2.54
C LYS A 122 3.92 -22.03 -3.91
N ALA A 123 4.79 -21.14 -4.36
CA ALA A 123 4.67 -20.56 -5.69
C ALA A 123 4.80 -21.62 -6.76
N GLU A 124 5.72 -22.57 -6.57
CA GLU A 124 5.88 -23.69 -7.50
C GLU A 124 4.63 -24.56 -7.57
N GLU A 125 4.01 -24.82 -6.42
CA GLU A 125 2.78 -25.61 -6.40
C GLU A 125 1.65 -24.93 -7.17
N VAL A 126 1.50 -23.62 -7.01
CA VAL A 126 0.50 -22.87 -7.73
C VAL A 126 0.76 -22.94 -9.23
N GLN A 127 2.03 -22.76 -9.65
CA GLN A 127 2.37 -22.84 -11.06
C GLN A 127 2.12 -24.24 -11.65
N ARG A 128 2.38 -25.28 -10.88
CA ARG A 128 2.12 -26.63 -11.36
C ARG A 128 0.64 -26.87 -11.59
N ARG A 129 -0.23 -26.33 -10.73
CA ARG A 129 -1.65 -26.47 -10.91
C ARG A 129 -2.17 -25.66 -12.09
N ASP A 130 -1.66 -24.45 -12.24
CA ASP A 130 -2.14 -23.54 -13.28
C ASP A 130 -1.44 -23.75 -14.61
N GLY A 131 -0.24 -24.33 -14.58
CA GLY A 131 0.58 -24.51 -15.75
C GLY A 131 0.38 -25.84 -16.46
N HIS A 132 -0.74 -26.43 -16.22
CA HIS A 132 -1.09 -27.73 -16.79
C HIS A 132 -1.61 -27.68 -18.18
N ASP A 133 -1.47 -26.63 -18.81
CA ASP A 133 -2.02 -26.50 -20.15
C ASP A 133 -1.14 -27.13 -21.20
#